data_a59e807ea82ed911c4f6e5787502eb49
#
_entry.id   a59e807ea82ed911c4f6e5787502eb49
#
_cell.length_a   1.000
_cell.length_b   1.000
_cell.length_c   1.000
_cell.angle_alpha   90.00
_cell.angle_beta   90.00
_cell.angle_gamma   90.00
#
_symmetry.space_group_name_H-M   'P 1'
#
loop_
_entity.id
_entity.type
_entity.pdbx_description
1 polymer ?
#
loop_
_entity_poly.entity_id
_entity_poly.type
_entity_poly.pdbx_seq_one_letter_code
_entity_poly.pdbx_strand_id
1 'polypeptide(L)'
;MFIMSVNIDCYLEDPRLFKTHQGAIDAMFEVLDGYAYSCCGYSSDNVRNEVRAIKKSIDSGADAVDKIVDGWIEVYVTQYGASICFPDVNPYANYVDYGKCEVNITNMDEIEVEE
;
A
#
# COMPACT_ATOMS: atom_id res chain seq x y z
N MET A 1 -10.46 11.66 -13.50
CA MET A 1 -9.12 11.09 -13.73
C MET A 1 -8.36 11.00 -12.42
N PHE A 2 -7.77 9.86 -12.16
CA PHE A 2 -7.02 9.60 -10.94
C PHE A 2 -5.59 9.25 -11.30
N ILE A 3 -4.64 9.78 -10.53
CA ILE A 3 -3.23 9.46 -10.69
C ILE A 3 -2.76 8.64 -9.48
N MET A 4 -2.06 7.54 -9.76
CA MET A 4 -1.46 6.71 -8.71
C MET A 4 0.06 6.85 -8.77
N SER A 5 0.65 7.21 -7.63
CA SER A 5 2.10 7.29 -7.45
C SER A 5 2.54 6.16 -6.52
N VAL A 6 3.64 5.50 -6.86
CA VAL A 6 4.19 4.39 -6.09
C VAL A 6 5.65 4.69 -5.73
N ASN A 7 5.99 4.53 -4.46
CA ASN A 7 7.35 4.64 -3.95
C ASN A 7 7.69 3.33 -3.22
N ILE A 8 8.69 2.61 -3.71
CA ILE A 8 9.16 1.36 -3.11
C ILE A 8 10.61 1.54 -2.69
N ASP A 9 10.88 1.49 -1.39
CA ASP A 9 12.23 1.60 -0.81
C ASP A 9 12.99 2.83 -1.33
N CYS A 10 12.31 3.98 -1.38
CA CYS A 10 12.82 5.27 -1.87
C CYS A 10 12.96 5.36 -3.40
N TYR A 11 12.50 4.39 -4.16
CA TYR A 11 12.41 4.48 -5.61
C TYR A 11 11.02 4.87 -6.05
N LEU A 12 10.91 5.99 -6.74
CA LEU A 12 9.66 6.44 -7.35
C LEU A 12 9.46 5.73 -8.68
N GLU A 13 8.31 5.07 -8.84
CA GLU A 13 7.90 4.51 -10.11
C GLU A 13 7.19 5.57 -10.96
N ASP A 14 7.10 5.34 -12.27
CA ASP A 14 6.33 6.22 -13.15
C ASP A 14 4.86 6.23 -12.74
N PRO A 15 4.24 7.40 -12.61
CA PRO A 15 2.83 7.48 -12.21
C PRO A 15 1.91 6.87 -13.28
N ARG A 16 0.80 6.29 -12.81
CA ARG A 16 -0.21 5.68 -13.67
C ARG A 16 -1.52 6.44 -13.58
N LEU A 17 -2.20 6.57 -14.70
CA LEU A 17 -3.50 7.27 -14.80
C LEU A 17 -4.64 6.28 -14.89
N PHE A 18 -5.74 6.60 -14.21
CA PHE A 18 -6.96 5.79 -14.18
C PHE A 18 -8.19 6.69 -14.39
N LYS A 19 -9.15 6.19 -15.16
CA LYS A 19 -10.40 6.91 -15.40
C LYS A 19 -11.31 6.90 -14.18
N THR A 20 -11.22 5.85 -13.35
CA THR A 20 -12.10 5.66 -12.18
C THR A 20 -11.30 5.50 -10.91
N HIS A 21 -11.91 5.88 -9.80
CA HIS A 21 -11.32 5.65 -8.47
C HIS A 21 -11.15 4.16 -8.20
N GLN A 22 -12.16 3.34 -8.53
CA GLN A 22 -12.07 1.90 -8.33
C GLN A 22 -10.93 1.27 -9.12
N GLY A 23 -10.69 1.71 -10.35
CA GLY A 23 -9.54 1.26 -11.15
C GLY A 23 -8.21 1.55 -10.47
N ALA A 24 -8.07 2.75 -9.89
CA ALA A 24 -6.87 3.12 -9.14
C ALA A 24 -6.74 2.28 -7.85
N ILE A 25 -7.84 2.05 -7.13
CA ILE A 25 -7.84 1.20 -5.92
C ILE A 25 -7.41 -0.23 -6.27
N ASP A 26 -7.97 -0.81 -7.32
CA ASP A 26 -7.62 -2.17 -7.73
C ASP A 26 -6.12 -2.27 -8.07
N ALA A 27 -5.58 -1.29 -8.78
CA ALA A 27 -4.16 -1.24 -9.11
C ALA A 27 -3.29 -1.06 -7.85
N MET A 28 -3.73 -0.25 -6.89
CA MET A 28 -3.05 -0.09 -5.60
C MET A 28 -2.92 -1.43 -4.89
N PHE A 29 -3.98 -2.23 -4.82
CA PHE A 29 -3.93 -3.54 -4.16
C PHE A 29 -3.06 -4.55 -4.91
N GLU A 30 -2.96 -4.46 -6.24
CA GLU A 30 -1.99 -5.26 -7.00
C GLU A 30 -0.56 -4.93 -6.60
N VAL A 31 -0.24 -3.63 -6.42
CA VAL A 31 1.07 -3.18 -5.96
C VAL A 31 1.37 -3.73 -4.56
N LEU A 32 0.41 -3.62 -3.64
CA LEU A 32 0.57 -4.12 -2.27
C LEU A 32 0.80 -5.64 -2.24
N ASP A 33 0.03 -6.40 -3.02
CA ASP A 33 0.18 -7.85 -3.10
C ASP A 33 1.55 -8.25 -3.67
N GLY A 34 1.99 -7.57 -4.72
CA GLY A 34 3.30 -7.79 -5.32
C GLY A 34 4.45 -7.49 -4.37
N TYR A 35 4.36 -6.39 -3.62
CA TYR A 35 5.35 -6.05 -2.60
C TYR A 35 5.38 -7.08 -1.47
N ALA A 36 4.21 -7.50 -1.00
CA ALA A 36 4.10 -8.53 0.02
C ALA A 36 4.74 -9.85 -0.45
N TYR A 37 4.47 -10.24 -1.69
CA TYR A 37 5.07 -11.44 -2.27
C TYR A 37 6.60 -11.36 -2.35
N SER A 38 7.13 -10.23 -2.79
CA SER A 38 8.56 -10.08 -3.11
C SER A 38 9.42 -9.68 -1.92
N CYS A 39 8.87 -8.94 -0.94
CA CYS A 39 9.67 -8.23 0.06
C CYS A 39 9.36 -8.61 1.51
N CYS A 40 8.30 -9.37 1.78
CA CYS A 40 7.91 -9.68 3.16
C CYS A 40 8.46 -10.99 3.71
N GLY A 41 9.30 -11.71 2.96
CA GLY A 41 10.01 -12.91 3.43
C GLY A 41 9.08 -13.97 4.03
N TYR A 42 9.34 -14.37 5.26
CA TYR A 42 8.54 -15.37 5.97
C TYR A 42 7.11 -14.92 6.29
N SER A 43 6.87 -13.62 6.33
CA SER A 43 5.55 -13.05 6.58
C SER A 43 4.74 -12.82 5.31
N SER A 44 5.28 -13.14 4.13
CA SER A 44 4.67 -12.86 2.83
C SER A 44 3.22 -13.35 2.73
N ASP A 45 2.96 -14.62 3.07
CA ASP A 45 1.61 -15.18 2.98
C ASP A 45 0.63 -14.49 3.93
N ASN A 46 1.07 -14.18 5.14
CA ASN A 46 0.24 -13.51 6.14
C ASN A 46 -0.07 -12.07 5.72
N VAL A 47 0.91 -11.34 5.17
CA VAL A 47 0.69 -9.98 4.66
C VAL A 47 -0.26 -10.02 3.45
N ARG A 48 -0.08 -10.95 2.51
CA ARG A 48 -0.96 -11.09 1.36
C ARG A 48 -2.39 -11.41 1.75
N ASN A 49 -2.59 -12.30 2.73
CA ASN A 49 -3.91 -12.63 3.25
C ASN A 49 -4.57 -11.40 3.88
N GLU A 50 -3.82 -10.63 4.66
CA GLU A 50 -4.33 -9.39 5.27
C GLU A 50 -4.67 -8.35 4.20
N VAL A 51 -3.84 -8.18 3.18
CA VAL A 51 -4.10 -7.26 2.06
C VAL A 51 -5.41 -7.61 1.35
N ARG A 52 -5.68 -8.90 1.13
CA ARG A 52 -6.94 -9.34 0.53
C ARG A 52 -8.15 -9.04 1.41
N ALA A 53 -8.02 -9.25 2.72
CA ALA A 53 -9.09 -8.93 3.67
C ALA A 53 -9.35 -7.42 3.73
N ILE A 54 -8.29 -6.61 3.74
CA ILE A 54 -8.38 -5.16 3.72
C ILE A 54 -9.07 -4.66 2.45
N LYS A 55 -8.76 -5.26 1.28
CA LYS A 55 -9.41 -4.89 0.02
C LYS A 55 -10.93 -5.03 0.12
N LYS A 56 -11.43 -6.12 0.70
CA LYS A 56 -12.86 -6.32 0.89
C LYS A 56 -13.48 -5.21 1.74
N SER A 57 -12.78 -4.77 2.78
CA SER A 57 -13.25 -3.69 3.65
C SER A 57 -13.27 -2.34 2.91
N ILE A 58 -12.21 -2.02 2.18
CA ILE A 58 -12.12 -0.79 1.39
C ILE A 58 -13.18 -0.76 0.28
N ASP A 59 -13.35 -1.88 -0.44
CA ASP A 59 -14.38 -2.00 -1.49
C ASP A 59 -15.80 -1.88 -0.92
N SER A 60 -15.99 -2.21 0.36
CA SER A 60 -17.27 -2.07 1.07
C SER A 60 -17.48 -0.68 1.68
N GLY A 61 -16.53 0.24 1.49
CA GLY A 61 -16.67 1.64 1.91
C GLY A 61 -15.95 2.02 3.19
N ALA A 62 -15.10 1.17 3.74
CA ALA A 62 -14.28 1.55 4.88
C ALA A 62 -13.34 2.71 4.51
N ASP A 63 -13.24 3.72 5.38
CA ASP A 63 -12.37 4.89 5.14
C ASP A 63 -10.90 4.54 5.26
N ALA A 64 -10.55 3.74 6.28
CA ALA A 64 -9.18 3.34 6.55
C ALA A 64 -9.14 2.01 7.30
N VAL A 65 -8.09 1.24 7.08
CA VAL A 65 -7.79 0.01 7.83
C VAL A 65 -6.31 0.04 8.19
N ASP A 66 -5.98 -0.21 9.44
CA ASP A 66 -4.62 -0.30 9.95
C ASP A 66 -4.43 -1.63 10.67
N LYS A 67 -3.44 -2.41 10.23
CA LYS A 67 -3.15 -3.74 10.79
C LYS A 67 -1.67 -3.91 11.02
N ILE A 68 -1.33 -4.65 12.09
CA ILE A 68 0.03 -5.12 12.34
C ILE A 68 0.03 -6.63 12.05
N VAL A 69 0.86 -7.05 11.11
CA VAL A 69 1.00 -8.44 10.69
C VAL A 69 2.25 -9.05 11.34
N ASP A 70 2.08 -10.25 11.91
CA ASP A 70 3.15 -10.98 12.59
C ASP A 70 3.86 -10.16 13.69
N GLY A 71 3.15 -9.19 14.24
CA GLY A 71 3.60 -8.36 15.36
C GLY A 71 4.56 -7.24 15.00
N TRP A 72 4.91 -7.04 13.70
CA TRP A 72 5.91 -6.04 13.36
C TRP A 72 5.73 -5.35 12.00
N ILE A 73 4.97 -5.90 11.07
CA ILE A 73 4.76 -5.29 9.75
C ILE A 73 3.46 -4.49 9.80
N GLU A 74 3.54 -3.18 9.58
CA GLU A 74 2.36 -2.31 9.51
C GLU A 74 1.82 -2.28 8.10
N VAL A 75 0.51 -2.53 7.96
CA VAL A 75 -0.24 -2.39 6.72
C VAL A 75 -1.35 -1.37 6.96
N TYR A 76 -1.26 -0.23 6.30
CA TYR A 76 -2.21 0.87 6.42
C TYR A 76 -2.79 1.18 5.05
N VAL A 77 -4.12 1.20 4.94
CA VAL A 77 -4.81 1.43 3.66
C VAL A 77 -5.97 2.37 3.87
N THR A 78 -6.10 3.33 2.96
CA THR A 78 -7.25 4.22 2.86
C THR A 78 -7.85 4.15 1.47
N GLN A 79 -8.93 4.92 1.23
CA GLN A 79 -9.50 5.06 -0.11
C GLN A 79 -8.56 5.76 -1.11
N TYR A 80 -7.53 6.48 -0.64
CA TYR A 80 -6.64 7.28 -1.48
C TYR A 80 -5.16 6.98 -1.28
N GLY A 81 -4.83 5.90 -0.59
CA GLY A 81 -3.42 5.55 -0.41
C GLY A 81 -3.22 4.35 0.47
N ALA A 82 -1.99 3.87 0.51
CA ALA A 82 -1.63 2.72 1.32
C ALA A 82 -0.15 2.71 1.62
N SER A 83 0.23 2.00 2.68
CA SER A 83 1.62 1.70 2.95
C SER A 83 1.77 0.31 3.58
N ILE A 84 2.87 -0.37 3.22
CA ILE A 84 3.40 -1.51 3.96
C ILE A 84 4.76 -1.07 4.48
N CYS A 85 4.96 -1.11 5.78
CA CYS A 85 6.17 -0.62 6.42
C CYS A 85 6.75 -1.66 7.36
N PHE A 86 8.05 -1.93 7.21
CA PHE A 86 8.81 -2.71 8.16
C PHE A 86 9.46 -1.76 9.16
N PRO A 87 9.24 -1.93 10.47
CA PRO A 87 9.97 -1.15 11.47
C PRO A 87 11.45 -1.57 11.51
N ASP A 88 12.25 -0.78 12.18
CA ASP A 88 13.70 -0.97 12.25
C ASP A 88 14.17 -2.29 12.87
N VAL A 89 13.29 -3.01 13.55
CA VAL A 89 13.64 -4.24 14.25
C VAL A 89 12.71 -5.38 13.82
N ASN A 90 13.30 -6.40 13.21
CA ASN A 90 12.59 -7.64 12.91
C ASN A 90 12.69 -8.58 14.12
N PRO A 91 11.56 -8.96 14.77
CA PRO A 91 11.60 -9.83 15.95
C PRO A 91 12.03 -11.26 15.65
N TYR A 92 12.06 -11.65 14.37
CA TYR A 92 12.44 -13.00 13.93
C TYR A 92 13.86 -13.07 13.36
N ALA A 93 14.62 -11.98 13.40
CA ALA A 93 15.97 -11.90 12.88
C ALA A 93 16.85 -11.09 13.83
N ASN A 94 18.15 -11.37 13.82
CA ASN A 94 19.13 -10.66 14.64
C ASN A 94 19.72 -9.43 13.93
N TYR A 95 18.99 -8.86 12.99
CA TYR A 95 19.42 -7.69 12.24
C TYR A 95 18.25 -6.71 12.05
N VAL A 96 18.61 -5.49 11.71
CA VAL A 96 17.64 -4.43 11.42
C VAL A 96 17.16 -4.59 9.98
N ASP A 97 15.83 -4.70 9.83
CA ASP A 97 15.18 -4.68 8.53
C ASP A 97 14.47 -3.36 8.32
N TYR A 98 14.65 -2.76 7.15
CA TYR A 98 13.92 -1.58 6.75
C TYR A 98 13.36 -1.78 5.35
N GLY A 99 12.10 -1.48 5.18
CA GLY A 99 11.45 -1.49 3.88
C GLY A 99 10.13 -0.77 3.93
N LYS A 100 9.78 -0.09 2.86
CA LYS A 100 8.53 0.65 2.77
C LYS A 100 8.00 0.63 1.35
N CYS A 101 6.74 0.25 1.21
CA CYS A 101 5.95 0.48 0.01
C CYS A 101 4.91 1.55 0.32
N GLU A 102 4.84 2.59 -0.48
CA GLU A 102 3.87 3.67 -0.29
C GLU A 102 3.17 3.94 -1.62
N VAL A 103 1.84 3.97 -1.58
CA VAL A 103 1.00 4.26 -2.73
C VAL A 103 0.13 5.46 -2.41
N ASN A 104 0.05 6.42 -3.33
CA ASN A 104 -0.83 7.57 -3.21
C ASN A 104 -1.71 7.67 -4.45
N ILE A 105 -3.01 7.87 -4.24
CA ILE A 105 -4.00 8.12 -5.28
C ILE A 105 -4.50 9.55 -5.14
N THR A 106 -4.41 10.33 -6.20
CA THR A 106 -4.88 11.70 -6.23
C THR A 106 -5.99 11.84 -7.26
N ASN A 107 -7.10 12.44 -6.85
CA ASN A 107 -8.15 12.85 -7.80
C ASN A 107 -7.72 14.14 -8.48
N MET A 108 -7.42 14.08 -9.76
CA MET A 108 -6.94 15.23 -10.52
C MET A 108 -7.99 16.33 -10.67
N ASP A 109 -9.27 15.97 -10.59
CA ASP A 109 -10.36 16.94 -10.68
C ASP A 109 -10.49 17.83 -9.42
N GLU A 110 -9.85 17.41 -8.31
CA GLU A 110 -9.82 18.14 -7.04
C GLU A 110 -8.54 18.96 -6.85
N ILE A 111 -7.62 18.92 -7.82
CA ILE A 111 -6.37 19.68 -7.73
C ILE A 111 -6.67 21.16 -8.01
N GLU A 112 -6.34 22.03 -7.05
CA GLU A 112 -6.38 23.47 -7.24
C GLU A 112 -5.23 23.89 -8.13
N VAL A 113 -5.56 24.66 -9.17
CA VAL A 113 -4.55 25.29 -10.02
C VAL A 113 -4.36 26.72 -9.56
N GLU A 114 -3.17 27.04 -9.07
CA GLU A 114 -2.78 28.41 -8.76
C GLU A 114 -2.39 29.13 -10.07
N GLU A 115 -3.00 30.25 -10.29
CA GLU A 115 -2.67 31.11 -11.42
C GLU A 115 -1.61 32.15 -11.03
#